data_e730070a957651db7aafcaf70b48a3fd
#
_entry.id   e730070a957651db7aafcaf70b48a3fd
#
_cell.length_a   1.000
_cell.length_b   1.000
_cell.length_c   1.000
_cell.angle_alpha   90.00
_cell.angle_beta   90.00
_cell.angle_gamma   90.00
#
_symmetry.space_group_name_H-M   'P 1'
#
loop_
_entity.id
_entity.type
_entity.pdbx_description
1 polymer ?
#
loop_
_entity_poly.entity_id
_entity_poly.type
_entity_poly.pdbx_seq_one_letter_code
_entity_poly.pdbx_strand_id
1 'polypeptide(L)'
;EILTREGHSVVLVEKNKKLASVATREFHEWVHTGSLYTLVKDQMKTLKYILGSLDDLLEFYSSFKNMNLSPSEKGLQIDQNKNGWFNKNYIDFKYRLKNRKFLLNWVYSVSRSIALIEGIRKHDWLRRRAGIIESVTSEYYLPILKNFFKILFTNEKFLKIESTDFTTNSRLLLRDLLSTSIKNGLEVLTENELVKVENKGNEVIAHCKKGDLIGKKLAICVGGGVEKFTSIKIKKSLAPIAVVKNVPPETKSFVELDYFKKTCINIITKGSSYGMIGGISLSERKDAEKYFDYMIEEHKKSNPKLEVLEKYIGVKNEIISRGENRNYIFHINKEENKNIWSIIPGKFTLAFSIAPEFYRIIYNKNPRKFFDTNHEENQESLVDETVWGEVQNKLG
;
A
#
# COMPACT_ATOMS: atom_id res chain seq x y z
N GLU A 1 -7.30 15.83 0.44
CA GLU A 1 -8.61 15.67 1.02
C GLU A 1 -8.61 16.12 2.49
N ILE A 2 -7.83 15.57 3.42
CA ILE A 2 -7.80 15.98 4.85
C ILE A 2 -7.64 17.51 5.02
N LEU A 3 -6.73 18.14 4.31
CA LEU A 3 -6.50 19.59 4.42
C LEU A 3 -7.71 20.39 3.93
N THR A 4 -8.32 20.03 2.81
CA THR A 4 -9.51 20.73 2.30
C THR A 4 -10.74 20.49 3.18
N ARG A 5 -10.90 19.28 3.73
CA ARG A 5 -11.89 18.94 4.76
C ARG A 5 -11.83 19.89 5.95
N GLU A 6 -10.61 20.26 6.35
CA GLU A 6 -10.35 21.16 7.47
C GLU A 6 -10.43 22.65 7.10
N GLY A 7 -10.84 22.97 5.87
CA GLY A 7 -11.05 24.34 5.41
C GLY A 7 -9.77 25.07 4.97
N HIS A 8 -8.70 24.34 4.70
CA HIS A 8 -7.49 24.93 4.15
C HIS A 8 -7.60 25.08 2.62
N SER A 9 -7.15 26.23 2.10
CA SER A 9 -6.94 26.41 0.66
C SER A 9 -5.75 25.54 0.22
N VAL A 10 -5.97 24.67 -0.77
CA VAL A 10 -4.97 23.72 -1.24
C VAL A 10 -4.89 23.73 -2.76
N VAL A 11 -3.67 23.79 -3.28
CA VAL A 11 -3.37 23.62 -4.70
C VAL A 11 -2.56 22.34 -4.87
N LEU A 12 -3.04 21.42 -5.71
CA LEU A 12 -2.35 20.19 -6.09
C LEU A 12 -1.69 20.39 -7.46
N VAL A 13 -0.38 20.20 -7.51
CA VAL A 13 0.40 20.36 -8.74
C VAL A 13 0.89 19.00 -9.21
N GLU A 14 0.61 18.65 -10.46
CA GLU A 14 1.06 17.40 -11.10
C GLU A 14 1.73 17.71 -12.44
N LYS A 15 2.90 17.12 -12.68
CA LYS A 15 3.65 17.29 -13.94
C LYS A 15 3.00 16.60 -15.13
N ASN A 16 2.29 15.51 -14.89
CA ASN A 16 1.61 14.72 -15.92
C ASN A 16 0.20 15.27 -16.19
N LYS A 17 -0.39 14.82 -17.29
CA LYS A 17 -1.78 15.16 -17.64
C LYS A 17 -2.80 14.61 -16.65
N LYS A 18 -2.48 13.47 -16.02
CA LYS A 18 -3.35 12.79 -15.05
C LYS A 18 -2.62 12.53 -13.74
N LEU A 19 -3.39 12.46 -12.67
CA LEU A 19 -2.91 12.11 -11.33
C LEU A 19 -2.64 10.60 -11.23
N ALA A 20 -1.79 10.21 -10.29
CA ALA A 20 -1.49 8.82 -9.96
C ALA A 20 -0.89 7.97 -11.09
N SER A 21 -0.23 8.60 -12.06
CA SER A 21 0.28 7.97 -13.30
C SER A 21 1.59 7.18 -13.16
N VAL A 22 2.07 6.92 -11.94
CA VAL A 22 3.30 6.15 -11.68
C VAL A 22 2.99 4.95 -10.76
N ALA A 23 3.56 4.91 -9.57
CA ALA A 23 3.49 3.74 -8.68
C ALA A 23 2.07 3.26 -8.36
N THR A 24 1.10 4.18 -8.23
CA THR A 24 -0.28 3.80 -7.92
C THR A 24 -0.93 2.98 -9.02
N ARG A 25 -0.64 3.28 -10.31
CA ARG A 25 -1.18 2.52 -11.44
C ARG A 25 -0.44 1.21 -11.73
N GLU A 26 0.82 1.09 -11.29
CA GLU A 26 1.72 0.00 -11.68
C GLU A 26 1.62 -1.23 -10.76
N PHE A 27 1.20 -1.06 -9.49
CA PHE A 27 1.25 -2.15 -8.52
C PHE A 27 -0.09 -2.87 -8.34
N HIS A 28 -0.07 -3.94 -7.53
CA HIS A 28 -1.16 -4.91 -7.36
C HIS A 28 -2.34 -4.40 -6.53
N GLU A 29 -2.34 -3.13 -6.10
CA GLU A 29 -3.41 -2.54 -5.26
C GLU A 29 -3.63 -3.31 -3.94
N TRP A 30 -2.56 -3.78 -3.34
CA TRP A 30 -2.59 -4.67 -2.19
C TRP A 30 -2.60 -3.91 -0.87
N VAL A 31 -3.60 -4.16 -0.04
CA VAL A 31 -3.72 -3.67 1.34
C VAL A 31 -3.25 -4.75 2.30
N HIS A 32 -2.22 -4.45 3.04
CA HIS A 32 -1.66 -5.34 4.05
C HIS A 32 -2.35 -5.16 5.39
N THR A 33 -2.73 -6.26 6.03
CA THR A 33 -3.30 -6.27 7.38
C THR A 33 -2.29 -6.64 8.46
N GLY A 34 -1.04 -6.89 8.07
CA GLY A 34 0.07 -7.04 9.00
C GLY A 34 0.76 -8.39 9.04
N SER A 35 0.12 -9.48 8.59
CA SER A 35 0.63 -10.84 8.69
C SER A 35 2.03 -11.04 8.09
N LEU A 36 2.26 -10.50 6.89
CA LEU A 36 3.56 -10.59 6.24
C LEU A 36 4.69 -9.94 7.06
N TYR A 37 4.35 -8.95 7.89
CA TYR A 37 5.32 -8.13 8.64
C TYR A 37 5.64 -8.65 10.02
N THR A 38 5.02 -9.74 10.46
CA THR A 38 5.39 -10.43 11.71
C THR A 38 6.81 -10.98 11.67
N LEU A 39 7.33 -11.30 10.48
CA LEU A 39 8.68 -11.81 10.26
C LEU A 39 9.74 -10.74 10.02
N VAL A 40 9.35 -9.48 9.85
CA VAL A 40 10.30 -8.39 9.62
C VAL A 40 11.06 -8.08 10.91
N LYS A 41 12.41 -8.08 10.81
CA LYS A 41 13.30 -7.83 11.95
C LYS A 41 13.52 -6.33 12.16
N ASP A 42 12.48 -5.61 12.51
CA ASP A 42 12.50 -4.16 12.76
C ASP A 42 11.82 -3.77 14.08
N GLN A 43 11.87 -4.66 15.07
CA GLN A 43 11.20 -4.50 16.37
C GLN A 43 9.69 -4.26 16.23
N MET A 44 9.07 -4.88 15.22
CA MET A 44 7.64 -4.73 14.88
C MET A 44 7.22 -3.30 14.47
N LYS A 45 8.17 -2.46 14.12
CA LYS A 45 7.90 -1.09 13.71
C LYS A 45 6.97 -1.03 12.51
N THR A 46 7.27 -1.81 11.46
CA THR A 46 6.41 -1.89 10.27
C THR A 46 5.00 -2.38 10.61
N LEU A 47 4.88 -3.43 11.45
CA LEU A 47 3.58 -3.93 11.88
C LEU A 47 2.76 -2.85 12.60
N LYS A 48 3.36 -2.09 13.52
CA LYS A 48 2.69 -0.97 14.21
C LYS A 48 2.17 0.08 13.23
N TYR A 49 2.97 0.44 12.23
CA TYR A 49 2.58 1.40 11.21
C TYR A 49 1.41 0.90 10.35
N ILE A 50 1.46 -0.37 9.93
CA ILE A 50 0.38 -1.00 9.15
C ILE A 50 -0.93 -0.97 9.93
N LEU A 51 -0.92 -1.44 11.18
CA LEU A 51 -2.10 -1.48 12.03
C LEU A 51 -2.63 -0.07 12.31
N GLY A 52 -1.73 0.88 12.60
CA GLY A 52 -2.12 2.28 12.76
C GLY A 52 -2.78 2.89 11.53
N SER A 53 -2.34 2.47 10.35
CA SER A 53 -2.90 2.97 9.11
C SER A 53 -4.29 2.41 8.82
N LEU A 54 -4.58 1.18 9.22
CA LEU A 54 -5.92 0.62 9.13
C LEU A 54 -6.89 1.31 10.10
N ASP A 55 -6.41 1.71 11.28
CA ASP A 55 -7.21 2.51 12.22
C ASP A 55 -7.54 3.89 11.65
N ASP A 56 -6.53 4.60 11.13
CA ASP A 56 -6.75 5.91 10.50
C ASP A 56 -7.69 5.79 9.29
N LEU A 57 -7.63 4.68 8.53
CA LEU A 57 -8.57 4.38 7.46
C LEU A 57 -10.02 4.32 7.99
N LEU A 58 -10.25 3.56 9.04
CA LEU A 58 -11.59 3.43 9.64
C LEU A 58 -12.02 4.73 10.34
N GLU A 59 -11.10 5.42 11.00
CA GLU A 59 -11.41 6.62 11.78
C GLU A 59 -11.74 7.84 10.89
N PHE A 60 -10.99 8.04 9.80
CA PHE A 60 -11.07 9.27 9.01
C PHE A 60 -11.74 9.11 7.64
N TYR A 61 -11.94 7.89 7.16
CA TYR A 61 -12.48 7.66 5.81
C TYR A 61 -13.79 6.85 5.79
N SER A 62 -14.32 6.45 6.96
CA SER A 62 -15.58 5.66 7.06
C SER A 62 -16.81 6.40 6.53
N SER A 63 -16.78 7.72 6.43
CA SER A 63 -17.89 8.52 5.91
C SER A 63 -18.03 8.49 4.38
N PHE A 64 -17.05 7.97 3.65
CA PHE A 64 -17.15 7.86 2.19
C PHE A 64 -18.19 6.82 1.78
N LYS A 65 -19.06 7.18 0.82
CA LYS A 65 -20.13 6.31 0.32
C LYS A 65 -19.61 4.95 -0.16
N ASN A 66 -18.48 4.94 -0.85
CA ASN A 66 -17.88 3.74 -1.42
C ASN A 66 -16.90 3.04 -0.45
N MET A 67 -16.75 3.54 0.77
CA MET A 67 -16.02 2.86 1.83
C MET A 67 -16.84 1.66 2.30
N ASN A 68 -16.41 0.47 1.90
CA ASN A 68 -17.11 -0.80 2.18
C ASN A 68 -16.38 -1.68 3.19
N LEU A 69 -15.47 -1.10 3.98
CA LEU A 69 -14.74 -1.76 5.06
C LEU A 69 -15.29 -1.29 6.40
N SER A 70 -15.57 -2.21 7.29
CA SER A 70 -16.04 -1.92 8.64
C SER A 70 -15.42 -2.86 9.68
N PRO A 71 -15.33 -2.45 10.95
CA PRO A 71 -15.01 -3.34 12.05
C PRO A 71 -16.11 -4.39 12.22
N SER A 72 -15.72 -5.61 12.58
CA SER A 72 -16.63 -6.69 12.99
C SER A 72 -16.10 -7.40 14.23
N GLU A 73 -16.89 -8.27 14.83
CA GLU A 73 -16.44 -9.10 15.97
C GLU A 73 -15.22 -9.98 15.62
N LYS A 74 -15.05 -10.30 14.34
CA LYS A 74 -13.94 -11.12 13.82
C LYS A 74 -12.85 -10.26 13.13
N GLY A 75 -12.91 -8.93 13.26
CA GLY A 75 -11.93 -8.00 12.70
C GLY A 75 -12.47 -7.08 11.60
N LEU A 76 -11.85 -7.09 10.41
CA LEU A 76 -12.27 -6.28 9.28
C LEU A 76 -13.23 -7.07 8.38
N GLN A 77 -14.38 -6.48 8.08
CA GLN A 77 -15.36 -7.01 7.17
C GLN A 77 -15.50 -6.13 5.93
N ILE A 78 -15.44 -6.74 4.74
CA ILE A 78 -15.71 -6.09 3.47
C ILE A 78 -17.15 -6.42 3.06
N ASP A 79 -17.98 -5.39 2.89
CA ASP A 79 -19.32 -5.53 2.34
C ASP A 79 -19.23 -5.77 0.83
N GLN A 80 -19.55 -7.00 0.43
CA GLN A 80 -19.51 -7.45 -0.97
C GLN A 80 -20.70 -6.99 -1.80
N ASN A 81 -21.79 -6.56 -1.14
CA ASN A 81 -22.98 -6.06 -1.83
C ASN A 81 -22.77 -4.63 -2.35
N LYS A 82 -21.70 -3.97 -1.90
CA LYS A 82 -21.29 -2.66 -2.37
C LYS A 82 -20.12 -2.77 -3.33
N ASN A 83 -20.26 -2.19 -4.52
CA ASN A 83 -19.10 -1.89 -5.36
C ASN A 83 -18.32 -0.76 -4.68
N GLY A 84 -17.32 -1.13 -3.89
CA GLY A 84 -16.59 -0.24 -3.00
C GLY A 84 -15.10 -0.20 -3.25
N TRP A 85 -14.40 0.50 -2.34
CA TRP A 85 -12.95 0.65 -2.41
C TRP A 85 -12.20 -0.66 -2.26
N PHE A 86 -12.77 -1.66 -1.58
CA PHE A 86 -12.07 -2.88 -1.22
C PHE A 86 -12.77 -4.12 -1.77
N ASN A 87 -11.94 -5.05 -2.27
CA ASN A 87 -12.39 -6.31 -2.81
C ASN A 87 -12.01 -7.44 -1.86
N LYS A 88 -12.95 -8.35 -1.60
CA LYS A 88 -12.72 -9.56 -0.80
C LYS A 88 -11.93 -10.60 -1.59
N ASN A 89 -10.79 -10.20 -2.12
CA ASN A 89 -9.83 -11.06 -2.76
C ASN A 89 -8.66 -11.25 -1.78
N TYR A 90 -8.86 -12.17 -0.81
CA TYR A 90 -7.86 -12.43 0.22
C TYR A 90 -6.63 -13.10 -0.36
N ILE A 91 -5.46 -12.74 0.17
CA ILE A 91 -4.16 -13.11 -0.36
C ILE A 91 -3.50 -14.08 0.61
N ASP A 92 -3.41 -15.34 0.23
CA ASP A 92 -2.80 -16.38 1.05
C ASP A 92 -1.27 -16.32 1.00
N PHE A 93 -0.62 -16.68 2.10
CA PHE A 93 0.84 -16.79 2.16
C PHE A 93 1.28 -18.25 2.18
N LYS A 94 2.30 -18.56 1.37
CA LYS A 94 2.96 -19.85 1.32
C LYS A 94 4.45 -19.64 1.61
N TYR A 95 4.91 -20.09 2.74
CA TYR A 95 6.33 -20.02 3.11
C TYR A 95 6.99 -21.35 2.83
N ARG A 96 8.00 -21.40 1.96
CA ARG A 96 8.74 -22.62 1.68
C ARG A 96 9.58 -23.01 2.89
N LEU A 97 9.38 -24.23 3.37
CA LEU A 97 10.08 -24.81 4.50
C LEU A 97 11.30 -25.59 4.00
N LYS A 98 12.49 -25.18 4.42
CA LYS A 98 13.72 -25.92 4.17
C LYS A 98 14.15 -26.75 5.37
N ASN A 99 13.80 -26.30 6.59
CA ASN A 99 14.09 -26.99 7.84
C ASN A 99 13.17 -26.49 8.99
N ARG A 100 13.18 -27.24 10.09
CA ARG A 100 12.38 -26.96 11.31
C ARG A 100 12.75 -25.61 11.99
N LYS A 101 13.96 -25.11 11.78
CA LYS A 101 14.43 -23.85 12.40
C LYS A 101 13.64 -22.63 11.88
N PHE A 102 13.24 -22.63 10.62
CA PHE A 102 12.39 -21.56 10.08
C PHE A 102 11.02 -21.50 10.77
N LEU A 103 10.41 -22.66 10.99
CA LEU A 103 9.12 -22.76 11.67
C LEU A 103 9.19 -22.22 13.11
N LEU A 104 10.24 -22.55 13.86
CA LEU A 104 10.45 -22.05 15.21
C LEU A 104 10.62 -20.52 15.24
N ASN A 105 11.39 -19.95 14.32
CA ASN A 105 11.55 -18.51 14.21
C ASN A 105 10.22 -17.81 13.88
N TRP A 106 9.39 -18.44 13.07
CA TRP A 106 8.09 -17.90 12.72
C TRP A 106 7.12 -17.93 13.92
N VAL A 107 7.01 -19.03 14.62
CA VAL A 107 6.24 -19.15 15.87
C VAL A 107 6.68 -18.11 16.90
N TYR A 108 7.99 -17.92 17.08
CA TYR A 108 8.54 -16.89 17.95
C TYR A 108 8.11 -15.47 17.52
N SER A 109 8.19 -15.14 16.24
CA SER A 109 7.80 -13.82 15.72
C SER A 109 6.30 -13.55 15.90
N VAL A 110 5.45 -14.53 15.66
CA VAL A 110 4.00 -14.41 15.89
C VAL A 110 3.71 -14.26 17.38
N SER A 111 4.33 -15.02 18.24
CA SER A 111 4.15 -14.89 19.71
C SER A 111 4.55 -13.50 20.20
N ARG A 112 5.63 -12.91 19.67
CA ARG A 112 6.01 -11.54 19.99
C ARG A 112 5.01 -10.51 19.47
N SER A 113 4.43 -10.75 18.29
CA SER A 113 3.37 -9.88 17.73
C SER A 113 2.13 -9.91 18.62
N ILE A 114 1.71 -11.07 19.10
CA ILE A 114 0.61 -11.23 20.06
C ILE A 114 0.90 -10.49 21.36
N ALA A 115 2.10 -10.64 21.91
CA ALA A 115 2.49 -9.94 23.14
C ALA A 115 2.49 -8.41 22.98
N LEU A 116 2.91 -7.91 21.82
CA LEU A 116 2.81 -6.48 21.49
C LEU A 116 1.34 -6.02 21.47
N ILE A 117 0.47 -6.78 20.85
CA ILE A 117 -0.95 -6.53 20.73
C ILE A 117 -1.61 -6.46 22.11
N GLU A 118 -1.33 -7.42 22.98
CA GLU A 118 -1.82 -7.43 24.37
C GLU A 118 -1.31 -6.22 25.16
N GLY A 119 -0.06 -5.80 24.92
CA GLY A 119 0.49 -4.56 25.49
C GLY A 119 -0.25 -3.32 25.01
N ILE A 120 -0.62 -3.28 23.74
CA ILE A 120 -1.38 -2.18 23.09
C ILE A 120 -2.80 -2.09 23.68
N ARG A 121 -3.47 -3.22 23.95
CA ARG A 121 -4.82 -3.27 24.54
C ARG A 121 -4.95 -2.53 25.87
N LYS A 122 -3.87 -2.38 26.62
CA LYS A 122 -3.86 -1.69 27.92
C LYS A 122 -3.93 -0.16 27.80
N HIS A 123 -3.75 0.40 26.61
CA HIS A 123 -3.78 1.85 26.37
C HIS A 123 -5.11 2.27 25.71
N ASP A 124 -5.83 3.22 26.29
CA ASP A 124 -7.17 3.60 25.86
C ASP A 124 -7.29 4.04 24.40
N TRP A 125 -6.36 4.82 23.92
CA TRP A 125 -6.36 5.27 22.52
C TRP A 125 -6.03 4.15 21.52
N LEU A 126 -5.48 3.03 21.98
CA LEU A 126 -5.17 1.84 21.21
C LEU A 126 -6.25 0.76 21.30
N ARG A 127 -7.26 0.90 22.19
CA ARG A 127 -8.37 -0.07 22.33
C ARG A 127 -9.17 -0.26 21.04
N ARG A 128 -9.33 0.78 20.24
CA ARG A 128 -9.98 0.69 18.93
C ARG A 128 -9.18 -0.17 17.95
N ARG A 129 -7.85 -0.19 18.08
CA ARG A 129 -6.94 -1.04 17.32
C ARG A 129 -7.02 -2.51 17.73
N ALA A 130 -7.43 -2.78 18.97
CA ALA A 130 -7.49 -4.14 19.50
C ALA A 130 -8.41 -5.06 18.69
N GLY A 131 -9.55 -4.58 18.21
CA GLY A 131 -10.47 -5.38 17.39
C GLY A 131 -9.86 -5.82 16.05
N ILE A 132 -9.17 -4.92 15.35
CA ILE A 132 -8.48 -5.21 14.09
C ILE A 132 -7.30 -6.18 14.33
N ILE A 133 -6.55 -5.93 15.38
CA ILE A 133 -5.41 -6.71 15.80
C ILE A 133 -5.84 -8.11 16.23
N GLU A 134 -6.93 -8.24 16.97
CA GLU A 134 -7.45 -9.51 17.49
C GLU A 134 -7.83 -10.47 16.35
N SER A 135 -8.42 -9.96 15.29
CA SER A 135 -8.76 -10.77 14.12
C SER A 135 -7.52 -11.24 13.36
N VAL A 136 -6.56 -10.34 13.17
CA VAL A 136 -5.29 -10.68 12.51
C VAL A 136 -4.55 -11.76 13.30
N THR A 137 -4.59 -11.73 14.64
CA THR A 137 -3.87 -12.69 15.48
C THR A 137 -4.64 -13.98 15.75
N SER A 138 -5.95 -13.91 15.98
CA SER A 138 -6.75 -15.12 16.24
C SER A 138 -6.85 -16.02 15.01
N GLU A 139 -6.92 -15.44 13.81
CA GLU A 139 -6.90 -16.20 12.57
C GLU A 139 -5.56 -16.89 12.29
N TYR A 140 -4.45 -16.38 12.84
CA TYR A 140 -3.11 -16.96 12.63
C TYR A 140 -2.67 -17.96 13.69
N TYR A 141 -3.11 -17.79 14.93
CA TYR A 141 -2.58 -18.58 16.05
C TYR A 141 -3.10 -20.02 16.05
N LEU A 142 -4.38 -20.24 15.87
CA LEU A 142 -4.98 -21.58 15.86
C LEU A 142 -4.59 -22.42 14.63
N PRO A 143 -4.60 -21.86 13.40
CA PRO A 143 -4.10 -22.57 12.22
C PRO A 143 -2.62 -22.92 12.33
N ILE A 144 -1.81 -22.12 13.01
CA ILE A 144 -0.37 -22.40 13.22
C ILE A 144 -0.16 -23.65 14.05
N LEU A 145 -0.83 -23.79 15.18
CA LEU A 145 -0.69 -24.98 16.01
C LEU A 145 -1.12 -26.23 15.25
N LYS A 146 -2.25 -26.18 14.52
CA LYS A 146 -2.68 -27.30 13.66
C LYS A 146 -1.67 -27.60 12.56
N ASN A 147 -1.17 -26.58 11.87
CA ASN A 147 -0.18 -26.73 10.81
C ASN A 147 1.20 -27.13 11.34
N PHE A 148 1.59 -26.71 12.55
CA PHE A 148 2.83 -27.13 13.18
C PHE A 148 2.87 -28.66 13.37
N PHE A 149 1.82 -29.25 13.96
CA PHE A 149 1.73 -30.71 14.12
C PHE A 149 1.66 -31.41 12.76
N LYS A 150 0.90 -30.88 11.82
CA LYS A 150 0.83 -31.44 10.46
C LYS A 150 2.19 -31.45 9.77
N ILE A 151 2.95 -30.36 9.83
CA ILE A 151 4.30 -30.23 9.24
C ILE A 151 5.32 -31.16 9.95
N LEU A 152 5.17 -31.40 11.25
CA LEU A 152 6.05 -32.34 11.99
C LEU A 152 5.87 -33.79 11.53
N PHE A 153 4.66 -34.17 11.12
CA PHE A 153 4.30 -35.55 10.78
C PHE A 153 4.08 -35.80 9.29
N THR A 154 4.18 -34.76 8.44
CA THR A 154 4.02 -34.87 6.99
C THR A 154 5.23 -34.30 6.23
N ASN A 155 5.39 -34.70 4.97
CA ASN A 155 6.41 -34.15 4.07
C ASN A 155 5.96 -32.81 3.41
N GLU A 156 5.14 -32.01 4.08
CA GLU A 156 4.71 -30.74 3.52
C GLU A 156 5.88 -29.78 3.31
N LYS A 157 5.96 -29.21 2.11
CA LYS A 157 7.03 -28.29 1.69
C LYS A 157 6.75 -26.83 2.02
N PHE A 158 5.52 -26.51 2.41
CA PHE A 158 5.06 -25.14 2.63
C PHE A 158 4.28 -24.99 3.93
N LEU A 159 4.55 -23.91 4.65
CA LEU A 159 3.64 -23.37 5.65
C LEU A 159 2.63 -22.49 4.91
N LYS A 160 1.37 -22.87 4.90
CA LYS A 160 0.27 -22.09 4.31
C LYS A 160 -0.43 -21.28 5.40
N ILE A 161 -0.67 -20.02 5.11
CA ILE A 161 -1.36 -19.10 6.01
C ILE A 161 -2.45 -18.41 5.20
N GLU A 162 -3.69 -18.62 5.62
CA GLU A 162 -4.82 -17.83 5.14
C GLU A 162 -4.72 -16.45 5.75
N SER A 163 -4.66 -15.44 4.92
CA SER A 163 -4.46 -14.05 5.33
C SER A 163 -5.74 -13.24 5.15
N THR A 164 -5.87 -12.19 5.93
CA THR A 164 -6.89 -11.15 5.76
C THR A 164 -6.41 -9.98 4.90
N ASP A 165 -5.22 -10.05 4.30
CA ASP A 165 -4.77 -9.08 3.31
C ASP A 165 -5.72 -9.10 2.10
N PHE A 166 -6.07 -7.95 1.58
CA PHE A 166 -7.07 -7.80 0.51
C PHE A 166 -6.63 -6.79 -0.56
N THR A 167 -7.41 -6.66 -1.62
CA THR A 167 -7.12 -5.72 -2.70
C THR A 167 -8.03 -4.50 -2.66
N THR A 168 -7.58 -3.43 -3.30
CA THR A 168 -8.28 -2.15 -3.42
C THR A 168 -8.58 -1.85 -4.89
N ASN A 169 -9.69 -1.17 -5.13
CA ASN A 169 -9.92 -0.41 -6.35
C ASN A 169 -9.35 1.00 -6.15
N SER A 170 -8.06 1.14 -6.43
CA SER A 170 -7.33 2.39 -6.17
C SER A 170 -7.87 3.56 -6.97
N ARG A 171 -8.40 3.31 -8.17
CA ARG A 171 -8.98 4.34 -9.02
C ARG A 171 -10.28 4.89 -8.44
N LEU A 172 -11.18 4.02 -7.97
CA LEU A 172 -12.41 4.43 -7.30
C LEU A 172 -12.10 5.23 -6.01
N LEU A 173 -11.16 4.74 -5.21
CA LEU A 173 -10.71 5.41 -3.99
C LEU A 173 -10.16 6.82 -4.30
N LEU A 174 -9.27 6.94 -5.26
CA LEU A 174 -8.67 8.24 -5.62
C LEU A 174 -9.69 9.20 -6.21
N ARG A 175 -10.62 8.71 -7.02
CA ARG A 175 -11.72 9.50 -7.56
C ARG A 175 -12.58 10.10 -6.45
N ASP A 176 -12.97 9.30 -5.48
CA ASP A 176 -13.81 9.76 -4.37
C ASP A 176 -13.08 10.79 -3.50
N LEU A 177 -11.81 10.55 -3.20
CA LEU A 177 -10.98 11.51 -2.46
C LEU A 177 -10.83 12.82 -3.24
N LEU A 178 -10.62 12.74 -4.55
CA LEU A 178 -10.43 13.91 -5.40
C LEU A 178 -11.71 14.72 -5.55
N SER A 179 -12.85 14.05 -5.84
CA SER A 179 -14.16 14.70 -5.96
C SER A 179 -14.53 15.46 -4.70
N THR A 180 -14.36 14.82 -3.53
CA THR A 180 -14.56 15.47 -2.23
C THR A 180 -13.62 16.65 -2.02
N SER A 181 -12.37 16.51 -2.41
CA SER A 181 -11.37 17.58 -2.25
C SER A 181 -11.70 18.79 -3.11
N ILE A 182 -12.07 18.59 -4.38
CA ILE A 182 -12.42 19.66 -5.32
C ILE A 182 -13.66 20.40 -4.83
N LYS A 183 -14.70 19.70 -4.38
CA LYS A 183 -15.87 20.34 -3.77
C LYS A 183 -15.50 21.19 -2.56
N ASN A 184 -14.50 20.77 -1.79
CA ASN A 184 -14.00 21.52 -0.63
C ASN A 184 -12.92 22.55 -1.02
N GLY A 185 -12.83 22.94 -2.29
CA GLY A 185 -11.97 24.03 -2.75
C GLY A 185 -10.54 23.62 -3.12
N LEU A 186 -10.27 22.33 -3.43
CA LEU A 186 -9.00 21.92 -4.04
C LEU A 186 -8.90 22.47 -5.47
N GLU A 187 -7.83 23.18 -5.75
CA GLU A 187 -7.41 23.50 -7.12
C GLU A 187 -6.43 22.43 -7.63
N VAL A 188 -6.62 21.90 -8.84
CA VAL A 188 -5.76 20.89 -9.46
C VAL A 188 -5.12 21.44 -10.71
N LEU A 189 -3.79 21.51 -10.72
CA LEU A 189 -2.97 22.00 -11.83
C LEU A 189 -2.15 20.85 -12.41
N THR A 190 -2.65 20.23 -13.47
CA THR A 190 -1.95 19.20 -14.24
C THR A 190 -1.04 19.80 -15.32
N GLU A 191 -0.14 18.96 -15.87
CA GLU A 191 0.87 19.38 -16.86
C GLU A 191 1.70 20.56 -16.37
N ASN A 192 1.87 20.67 -15.06
CA ASN A 192 2.59 21.76 -14.39
C ASN A 192 3.67 21.18 -13.48
N GLU A 193 4.91 21.16 -13.94
CA GLU A 193 6.03 20.57 -13.20
C GLU A 193 6.63 21.58 -12.22
N LEU A 194 6.78 21.15 -10.95
CA LEU A 194 7.61 21.87 -9.99
C LEU A 194 9.07 21.82 -10.42
N VAL A 195 9.68 22.99 -10.58
CA VAL A 195 11.08 23.15 -11.05
C VAL A 195 12.00 23.48 -9.90
N LYS A 196 11.60 24.42 -9.03
CA LYS A 196 12.40 24.91 -7.90
C LYS A 196 11.49 25.29 -6.75
N VAL A 197 12.04 25.25 -5.55
CA VAL A 197 11.38 25.72 -4.33
C VAL A 197 12.22 26.82 -3.70
N GLU A 198 11.58 27.90 -3.30
CA GLU A 198 12.19 29.02 -2.59
C GLU A 198 11.42 29.31 -1.30
N ASN A 199 12.13 29.55 -0.20
CA ASN A 199 11.51 29.96 1.06
C ASN A 199 11.72 31.48 1.27
N LYS A 200 10.62 32.19 1.48
CA LYS A 200 10.64 33.64 1.80
C LYS A 200 10.04 33.90 3.17
N GLY A 201 10.75 33.48 4.20
CA GLY A 201 10.34 33.72 5.59
C GLY A 201 9.08 32.92 5.96
N ASN A 202 7.90 33.54 5.95
CA ASN A 202 6.65 32.90 6.30
C ASN A 202 5.92 32.25 5.10
N GLU A 203 6.46 32.41 3.89
CA GLU A 203 5.89 31.91 2.65
C GLU A 203 6.86 31.01 1.91
N VAL A 204 6.32 30.14 1.08
CA VAL A 204 7.08 29.29 0.17
C VAL A 204 6.65 29.61 -1.26
N ILE A 205 7.60 29.77 -2.17
CA ILE A 205 7.35 29.89 -3.60
C ILE A 205 7.69 28.55 -4.26
N ALA A 206 6.70 27.95 -4.89
CA ALA A 206 6.86 26.82 -5.77
C ALA A 206 6.96 27.33 -7.21
N HIS A 207 8.16 27.36 -7.78
CA HIS A 207 8.39 27.74 -9.18
C HIS A 207 7.97 26.56 -10.06
N CYS A 208 6.90 26.71 -10.78
CA CYS A 208 6.37 25.70 -11.69
C CYS A 208 6.48 26.13 -13.14
N LYS A 209 6.43 25.19 -14.09
CA LYS A 209 6.57 25.50 -15.53
C LYS A 209 5.52 26.49 -16.05
N LYS A 210 4.29 26.47 -15.49
CA LYS A 210 3.19 27.34 -15.91
C LYS A 210 3.04 28.59 -15.02
N GLY A 211 4.00 28.89 -14.15
CA GLY A 211 3.99 30.04 -13.27
C GLY A 211 4.24 29.69 -11.80
N ASP A 212 4.53 30.71 -11.03
CA ASP A 212 4.86 30.57 -9.61
C ASP A 212 3.60 30.47 -8.75
N LEU A 213 3.65 29.62 -7.75
CA LEU A 213 2.62 29.48 -6.74
C LEU A 213 3.19 29.87 -5.37
N ILE A 214 2.45 30.72 -4.66
CA ILE A 214 2.84 31.21 -3.33
C ILE A 214 1.93 30.56 -2.29
N GLY A 215 2.51 29.98 -1.26
CA GLY A 215 1.76 29.35 -0.18
C GLY A 215 2.46 29.48 1.18
N LYS A 216 1.70 29.26 2.25
CA LYS A 216 2.25 29.24 3.62
C LYS A 216 3.04 27.96 3.90
N LYS A 217 2.72 26.87 3.18
CA LYS A 217 3.31 25.54 3.39
C LYS A 217 3.37 24.77 2.07
N LEU A 218 4.40 23.97 1.92
CA LEU A 218 4.59 23.08 0.77
C LEU A 218 4.81 21.64 1.23
N ALA A 219 4.02 20.71 0.70
CA ALA A 219 4.23 19.28 0.85
C ALA A 219 4.74 18.68 -0.47
N ILE A 220 5.97 18.17 -0.47
CA ILE A 220 6.64 17.57 -1.63
C ILE A 220 6.32 16.07 -1.63
N CYS A 221 5.41 15.63 -2.51
CA CYS A 221 4.92 14.25 -2.63
C CYS A 221 5.34 13.59 -3.96
N VAL A 222 6.50 13.94 -4.50
CA VAL A 222 6.95 13.60 -5.87
C VAL A 222 7.68 12.24 -5.96
N GLY A 223 7.52 11.38 -4.97
CA GLY A 223 8.13 10.05 -4.96
C GLY A 223 9.67 10.12 -5.15
N GLY A 224 10.21 9.38 -6.13
CA GLY A 224 11.65 9.37 -6.42
C GLY A 224 12.22 10.70 -6.93
N GLY A 225 11.38 11.68 -7.24
CA GLY A 225 11.80 13.03 -7.61
C GLY A 225 12.17 13.92 -6.42
N VAL A 226 11.91 13.47 -5.19
CA VAL A 226 12.14 14.26 -3.96
C VAL A 226 13.61 14.70 -3.80
N GLU A 227 14.56 13.90 -4.28
CA GLU A 227 16.01 14.19 -4.25
C GLU A 227 16.40 15.49 -4.99
N LYS A 228 15.55 16.00 -5.89
CA LYS A 228 15.75 17.26 -6.59
C LYS A 228 15.53 18.49 -5.70
N PHE A 229 14.72 18.32 -4.65
CA PHE A 229 14.24 19.43 -3.82
C PHE A 229 14.70 19.35 -2.36
N THR A 230 15.25 18.21 -1.95
CA THR A 230 15.62 17.92 -0.56
C THR A 230 16.94 17.15 -0.49
N SER A 231 17.51 17.04 0.71
CA SER A 231 18.71 16.22 0.97
C SER A 231 18.42 14.72 1.12
N ILE A 232 17.15 14.30 1.03
CA ILE A 232 16.74 12.91 1.19
C ILE A 232 17.28 12.07 0.03
N LYS A 233 17.82 10.89 0.38
CA LYS A 233 18.26 9.89 -0.60
C LYS A 233 17.24 8.78 -0.75
N ILE A 234 16.92 8.48 -1.99
CA ILE A 234 15.93 7.46 -2.37
C ILE A 234 16.63 6.26 -2.99
N LYS A 235 16.34 5.08 -2.49
CA LYS A 235 16.64 3.84 -3.19
C LYS A 235 15.48 3.47 -4.10
N LYS A 236 15.77 3.34 -5.38
CA LYS A 236 14.85 2.78 -6.37
C LYS A 236 15.00 1.27 -6.40
N SER A 237 13.89 0.57 -6.38
CA SER A 237 13.84 -0.87 -6.64
C SER A 237 12.82 -1.19 -7.72
N LEU A 238 13.17 -2.13 -8.59
CA LEU A 238 12.45 -2.51 -9.79
C LEU A 238 11.64 -3.78 -9.52
N ALA A 239 10.35 -3.74 -9.72
CA ALA A 239 9.46 -4.86 -9.52
C ALA A 239 8.93 -5.36 -10.87
N PRO A 240 9.33 -6.55 -11.35
CA PRO A 240 8.74 -7.15 -12.52
C PRO A 240 7.31 -7.56 -12.24
N ILE A 241 6.38 -7.14 -13.10
CA ILE A 241 4.95 -7.42 -12.98
C ILE A 241 4.42 -7.79 -14.37
N ALA A 242 3.56 -8.81 -14.44
CA ALA A 242 2.89 -9.15 -15.69
C ALA A 242 1.39 -9.34 -15.45
N VAL A 243 0.60 -8.87 -16.42
CA VAL A 243 -0.83 -9.18 -16.51
C VAL A 243 -0.97 -10.49 -17.28
N VAL A 244 -1.78 -11.41 -16.74
CA VAL A 244 -1.94 -12.76 -17.28
C VAL A 244 -3.42 -13.12 -17.44
N LYS A 245 -3.72 -14.00 -18.42
CA LYS A 245 -5.03 -14.63 -18.59
C LYS A 245 -4.96 -16.15 -18.46
N ASN A 246 -6.11 -16.78 -18.56
CA ASN A 246 -6.31 -18.23 -18.35
C ASN A 246 -5.98 -18.64 -16.91
N VAL A 247 -6.23 -17.76 -15.96
CA VAL A 247 -6.17 -18.09 -14.53
C VAL A 247 -7.43 -18.89 -14.18
N PRO A 248 -7.30 -20.11 -13.63
CA PRO A 248 -8.47 -20.91 -13.23
C PRO A 248 -9.34 -20.18 -12.21
N PRO A 249 -10.68 -20.24 -12.31
CA PRO A 249 -11.58 -19.49 -11.41
C PRO A 249 -11.42 -19.82 -9.93
N GLU A 250 -10.98 -21.05 -9.61
CA GLU A 250 -10.71 -21.53 -8.26
C GLU A 250 -9.38 -21.03 -7.70
N THR A 251 -8.55 -20.35 -8.51
CA THR A 251 -7.26 -19.85 -8.06
C THR A 251 -7.47 -18.71 -7.07
N LYS A 252 -7.01 -18.89 -5.84
CA LYS A 252 -6.91 -17.83 -4.85
C LYS A 252 -5.67 -16.99 -5.10
N SER A 253 -5.75 -15.70 -4.77
CA SER A 253 -4.57 -14.84 -4.71
C SER A 253 -3.59 -15.38 -3.67
N PHE A 254 -2.30 -15.42 -4.01
CA PHE A 254 -1.28 -15.88 -3.07
C PHE A 254 0.08 -15.22 -3.27
N VAL A 255 0.89 -15.32 -2.23
CA VAL A 255 2.31 -15.03 -2.25
C VAL A 255 3.07 -16.26 -1.78
N GLU A 256 4.00 -16.74 -2.60
CA GLU A 256 4.93 -17.80 -2.24
C GLU A 256 6.32 -17.21 -1.98
N LEU A 257 6.85 -17.46 -0.78
CA LEU A 257 8.12 -16.94 -0.31
C LEU A 257 9.11 -18.07 -0.08
N ASP A 258 10.28 -17.99 -0.71
CA ASP A 258 11.44 -18.83 -0.40
C ASP A 258 12.55 -17.98 0.20
N TYR A 259 12.60 -17.92 1.53
CA TYR A 259 13.61 -17.13 2.24
C TYR A 259 15.04 -17.63 2.03
N PHE A 260 15.22 -18.89 1.68
CA PHE A 260 16.55 -19.50 1.49
C PHE A 260 17.11 -19.13 0.11
N LYS A 261 16.27 -19.14 -0.89
CA LYS A 261 16.60 -18.70 -2.25
C LYS A 261 16.44 -17.20 -2.44
N LYS A 262 15.85 -16.50 -1.47
CA LYS A 262 15.47 -15.08 -1.58
C LYS A 262 14.59 -14.79 -2.79
N THR A 263 13.71 -15.72 -3.12
CA THR A 263 12.73 -15.59 -4.21
C THR A 263 11.32 -15.42 -3.66
N CYS A 264 10.49 -14.76 -4.43
CA CYS A 264 9.08 -14.56 -4.15
C CYS A 264 8.33 -14.56 -5.46
N ILE A 265 7.27 -15.33 -5.55
CA ILE A 265 6.29 -15.21 -6.63
C ILE A 265 4.92 -14.90 -6.01
N ASN A 266 4.13 -14.14 -6.71
CA ASN A 266 2.76 -13.88 -6.30
C ASN A 266 1.83 -13.83 -7.51
N ILE A 267 0.55 -14.09 -7.26
CA ILE A 267 -0.54 -13.81 -8.17
C ILE A 267 -1.66 -13.13 -7.39
N ILE A 268 -2.13 -12.03 -7.91
CA ILE A 268 -3.35 -11.36 -7.46
C ILE A 268 -4.39 -11.56 -8.55
N THR A 269 -5.42 -12.36 -8.27
CA THR A 269 -6.48 -12.63 -9.24
C THR A 269 -7.32 -11.39 -9.50
N LYS A 270 -7.70 -11.20 -10.76
CA LYS A 270 -8.50 -10.06 -11.25
C LYS A 270 -9.67 -10.63 -12.07
N GLY A 271 -10.87 -10.62 -11.48
CA GLY A 271 -12.04 -11.26 -12.10
C GLY A 271 -11.92 -12.78 -12.21
N SER A 272 -12.62 -13.38 -13.17
CA SER A 272 -12.82 -14.84 -13.26
C SER A 272 -11.69 -15.61 -13.97
N SER A 273 -10.85 -14.94 -14.76
CA SER A 273 -9.82 -15.63 -15.56
C SER A 273 -8.53 -14.85 -15.76
N TYR A 274 -8.37 -13.74 -15.05
CA TYR A 274 -7.20 -12.86 -15.15
C TYR A 274 -6.46 -12.76 -13.83
N GLY A 275 -5.22 -12.30 -13.89
CA GLY A 275 -4.41 -12.01 -12.72
C GLY A 275 -3.23 -11.09 -13.02
N MET A 276 -2.65 -10.57 -11.96
CA MET A 276 -1.36 -9.88 -12.00
C MET A 276 -0.36 -10.74 -11.26
N ILE A 277 0.71 -11.15 -11.92
CA ILE A 277 1.81 -11.88 -11.31
C ILE A 277 2.99 -10.95 -11.05
N GLY A 278 3.70 -11.21 -9.95
CA GLY A 278 4.84 -10.42 -9.53
C GLY A 278 5.81 -11.22 -8.67
N GLY A 279 6.85 -10.53 -8.19
CA GLY A 279 7.86 -11.19 -7.39
C GLY A 279 8.66 -10.24 -6.49
N ILE A 280 9.94 -10.50 -6.35
CA ILE A 280 10.86 -9.64 -5.59
C ILE A 280 11.11 -8.33 -6.32
N SER A 281 11.50 -7.31 -5.56
CA SER A 281 12.04 -6.08 -6.14
C SER A 281 13.56 -6.18 -6.25
N LEU A 282 14.10 -5.73 -7.37
CA LEU A 282 15.50 -5.86 -7.76
C LEU A 282 16.13 -4.47 -7.96
N SER A 283 17.44 -4.37 -7.83
CA SER A 283 18.16 -3.10 -8.01
C SER A 283 18.45 -2.81 -9.47
N GLU A 284 18.75 -3.86 -10.27
CA GLU A 284 19.21 -3.74 -11.64
C GLU A 284 18.11 -4.15 -12.62
N ARG A 285 17.98 -3.40 -13.73
CA ARG A 285 17.01 -3.65 -14.78
C ARG A 285 17.19 -5.02 -15.44
N LYS A 286 18.43 -5.38 -15.73
CA LYS A 286 18.78 -6.67 -16.33
C LYS A 286 18.33 -7.85 -15.48
N ASP A 287 18.43 -7.73 -14.15
CA ASP A 287 18.00 -8.79 -13.24
C ASP A 287 16.47 -8.84 -13.16
N ALA A 288 15.81 -7.69 -13.20
CA ALA A 288 14.35 -7.63 -13.25
C ALA A 288 13.80 -8.26 -14.55
N GLU A 289 14.45 -8.04 -15.68
CA GLU A 289 14.10 -8.66 -16.97
C GLU A 289 14.26 -10.19 -16.93
N LYS A 290 15.35 -10.70 -16.40
CA LYS A 290 15.56 -12.15 -16.22
C LYS A 290 14.55 -12.77 -15.24
N TYR A 291 14.11 -11.99 -14.25
CA TYR A 291 13.17 -12.48 -13.26
C TYR A 291 11.76 -12.70 -13.84
N PHE A 292 11.40 -12.04 -14.94
CA PHE A 292 10.14 -12.33 -15.64
C PHE A 292 10.07 -13.79 -16.08
N ASP A 293 11.12 -14.31 -16.72
CA ASP A 293 11.12 -15.67 -17.23
C ASP A 293 10.99 -16.68 -16.09
N TYR A 294 11.77 -16.49 -15.02
CA TYR A 294 11.66 -17.30 -13.80
C TYR A 294 10.23 -17.27 -13.21
N MET A 295 9.66 -16.11 -13.06
CA MET A 295 8.32 -15.92 -12.46
C MET A 295 7.23 -16.59 -13.32
N ILE A 296 7.27 -16.39 -14.63
CA ILE A 296 6.31 -16.97 -15.56
C ILE A 296 6.43 -18.49 -15.58
N GLU A 297 7.65 -19.03 -15.63
CA GLU A 297 7.91 -20.47 -15.59
C GLU A 297 7.39 -21.11 -14.30
N GLU A 298 7.63 -20.48 -13.14
CA GLU A 298 7.12 -21.00 -11.86
C GLU A 298 5.58 -21.06 -11.84
N HIS A 299 4.90 -20.03 -12.37
CA HIS A 299 3.44 -20.05 -12.48
C HIS A 299 2.93 -21.08 -13.50
N LYS A 300 3.64 -21.26 -14.62
CA LYS A 300 3.29 -22.27 -15.65
C LYS A 300 3.42 -23.71 -15.15
N LYS A 301 4.25 -23.99 -14.15
CA LYS A 301 4.31 -25.33 -13.54
C LYS A 301 2.97 -25.78 -12.94
N SER A 302 2.22 -24.84 -12.37
CA SER A 302 0.88 -25.11 -11.81
C SER A 302 -0.27 -24.81 -12.78
N ASN A 303 -0.05 -23.94 -13.76
CA ASN A 303 -1.01 -23.58 -14.79
C ASN A 303 -0.34 -23.47 -16.16
N PRO A 304 -0.15 -24.58 -16.90
CA PRO A 304 0.49 -24.58 -18.21
C PRO A 304 -0.20 -23.71 -19.28
N LYS A 305 -1.51 -23.42 -19.10
CA LYS A 305 -2.32 -22.59 -20.01
C LYS A 305 -2.17 -21.09 -19.73
N LEU A 306 -1.40 -20.70 -18.73
CA LEU A 306 -1.18 -19.28 -18.39
C LEU A 306 -0.59 -18.52 -19.59
N GLU A 307 -1.23 -17.45 -19.97
CA GLU A 307 -0.81 -16.57 -21.06
C GLU A 307 -0.52 -15.17 -20.54
N VAL A 308 0.59 -14.60 -20.99
CA VAL A 308 0.99 -13.23 -20.60
C VAL A 308 0.43 -12.24 -21.61
N LEU A 309 -0.29 -11.25 -21.14
CA LEU A 309 -0.87 -10.18 -21.93
C LEU A 309 0.03 -8.93 -21.97
N GLU A 310 0.61 -8.56 -20.83
CA GLU A 310 1.46 -7.38 -20.69
C GLU A 310 2.59 -7.65 -19.70
N LYS A 311 3.79 -7.12 -19.98
CA LYS A 311 4.95 -7.16 -19.07
C LYS A 311 5.45 -5.75 -18.81
N TYR A 312 5.67 -5.38 -17.57
CA TYR A 312 6.25 -4.08 -17.23
C TYR A 312 7.02 -4.13 -15.91
N ILE A 313 7.82 -3.10 -15.68
CA ILE A 313 8.62 -2.96 -14.47
C ILE A 313 8.09 -1.76 -13.68
N GLY A 314 7.47 -2.03 -12.55
CA GLY A 314 7.05 -1.00 -11.60
C GLY A 314 8.24 -0.50 -10.77
N VAL A 315 8.26 0.80 -10.48
CA VAL A 315 9.36 1.43 -9.70
C VAL A 315 8.89 1.76 -8.29
N LYS A 316 9.56 1.18 -7.29
CA LYS A 316 9.38 1.52 -5.87
C LYS A 316 10.45 2.50 -5.41
N ASN A 317 10.03 3.52 -4.70
CA ASN A 317 10.92 4.51 -4.09
C ASN A 317 10.88 4.33 -2.58
N GLU A 318 12.01 4.04 -1.96
CA GLU A 318 12.14 3.78 -0.53
C GLU A 318 13.26 4.65 0.06
N ILE A 319 13.03 5.25 1.23
CA ILE A 319 14.11 5.83 2.01
C ILE A 319 14.85 4.70 2.72
N ILE A 320 16.17 4.71 2.64
CA ILE A 320 17.01 3.76 3.36
C ILE A 320 17.86 4.49 4.37
N SER A 321 17.60 4.21 5.64
CA SER A 321 18.46 4.63 6.74
C SER A 321 19.76 3.82 6.75
N ARG A 322 20.83 4.39 7.33
CA ARG A 322 22.11 3.67 7.48
C ARG A 322 21.90 2.34 8.20
N GLY A 323 22.36 1.24 7.59
CA GLY A 323 22.29 -0.09 8.16
C GLY A 323 20.98 -0.86 7.92
N GLU A 324 19.99 -0.28 7.24
CA GLU A 324 18.77 -0.98 6.83
C GLU A 324 18.86 -1.44 5.37
N ASN A 325 18.47 -2.69 5.13
CA ASN A 325 18.38 -3.22 3.76
C ASN A 325 17.12 -2.74 3.05
N ARG A 326 16.05 -2.42 3.82
CA ARG A 326 14.76 -2.00 3.31
C ARG A 326 13.96 -1.26 4.38
N ASN A 327 13.28 -0.17 3.99
CA ASN A 327 12.39 0.58 4.85
C ASN A 327 10.95 0.48 4.33
N TYR A 328 10.04 0.04 5.20
CA TYR A 328 8.63 -0.20 4.86
C TYR A 328 7.67 0.85 5.41
N ILE A 329 8.14 1.79 6.21
CA ILE A 329 7.32 2.83 6.82
C ILE A 329 7.21 4.07 5.92
N PHE A 330 6.22 4.92 6.20
CA PHE A 330 6.17 6.25 5.59
C PHE A 330 7.09 7.24 6.33
N HIS A 331 7.46 8.30 5.64
CA HIS A 331 8.26 9.39 6.18
C HIS A 331 7.59 10.73 5.89
N ILE A 332 7.48 11.55 6.93
CA ILE A 332 7.06 12.93 6.87
C ILE A 332 8.20 13.74 7.49
N ASN A 333 9.05 14.32 6.65
CA ASN A 333 10.21 15.05 7.09
C ASN A 333 9.98 16.54 6.92
N LYS A 334 10.23 17.28 7.98
CA LYS A 334 10.32 18.74 7.92
C LYS A 334 11.70 19.11 7.42
N GLU A 335 11.77 19.84 6.34
CA GLU A 335 13.02 20.33 5.79
C GLU A 335 13.61 21.43 6.69
N GLU A 336 14.87 21.77 6.52
CA GLU A 336 15.53 22.87 7.27
C GLU A 336 14.72 24.16 7.19
N ASN A 337 14.09 24.39 6.08
CA ASN A 337 13.10 25.45 5.88
C ASN A 337 11.77 25.08 6.53
N LYS A 338 11.37 25.77 7.57
CA LYS A 338 10.27 25.45 8.47
C LYS A 338 8.88 25.22 7.82
N ASN A 339 8.70 25.62 6.54
CA ASN A 339 7.42 25.56 5.83
C ASN A 339 7.38 24.53 4.70
N ILE A 340 8.41 23.71 4.57
CA ILE A 340 8.54 22.69 3.53
C ILE A 340 8.63 21.31 4.18
N TRP A 341 7.86 20.36 3.66
CA TRP A 341 7.88 18.96 4.08
C TRP A 341 8.06 18.05 2.87
N SER A 342 8.83 17.00 3.03
CA SER A 342 8.90 15.91 2.09
C SER A 342 8.14 14.69 2.62
N ILE A 343 7.32 14.08 1.75
CA ILE A 343 6.46 12.95 2.10
C ILE A 343 6.77 11.77 1.20
N ILE A 344 7.19 10.65 1.80
CA ILE A 344 7.44 9.40 1.12
C ILE A 344 6.51 8.33 1.71
N PRO A 345 5.59 7.74 0.91
CA PRO A 345 4.53 6.88 1.44
C PRO A 345 4.99 5.49 1.89
N GLY A 346 6.12 4.98 1.40
CA GLY A 346 6.55 3.61 1.68
C GLY A 346 5.63 2.56 1.06
N LYS A 347 4.62 2.12 1.78
CA LYS A 347 3.63 1.11 1.34
C LYS A 347 2.28 1.74 1.02
N PHE A 348 1.52 1.14 0.08
CA PHE A 348 0.17 1.59 -0.26
C PHE A 348 -0.73 1.67 0.98
N THR A 349 -0.77 0.63 1.80
CA THR A 349 -1.57 0.60 3.04
C THR A 349 -1.28 1.80 3.96
N LEU A 350 -0.06 2.29 3.99
CA LEU A 350 0.35 3.40 4.87
C LEU A 350 -0.16 4.76 4.39
N ALA A 351 -0.65 4.86 3.17
CA ALA A 351 -1.20 6.09 2.61
C ALA A 351 -2.37 6.63 3.45
N PHE A 352 -3.13 5.77 4.09
CA PHE A 352 -4.28 6.16 4.92
C PHE A 352 -3.89 6.89 6.20
N SER A 353 -2.68 6.68 6.72
CA SER A 353 -2.17 7.44 7.87
C SER A 353 -1.42 8.72 7.50
N ILE A 354 -0.89 8.81 6.28
CA ILE A 354 0.01 9.92 5.92
C ILE A 354 -0.68 11.28 6.07
N ALA A 355 -1.89 11.42 5.54
CA ALA A 355 -2.57 12.71 5.56
C ALA A 355 -3.06 13.10 6.97
N PRO A 356 -3.70 12.21 7.76
CA PRO A 356 -4.00 12.50 9.16
C PRO A 356 -2.77 12.81 9.99
N GLU A 357 -1.67 12.07 9.82
CA GLU A 357 -0.44 12.30 10.57
C GLU A 357 0.25 13.61 10.17
N PHE A 358 0.29 13.93 8.88
CA PHE A 358 0.78 15.21 8.40
C PHE A 358 0.00 16.38 9.01
N TYR A 359 -1.32 16.23 9.08
CA TYR A 359 -2.17 17.22 9.72
C TYR A 359 -1.88 17.36 11.22
N ARG A 360 -1.72 16.24 11.94
CA ARG A 360 -1.33 16.25 13.37
C ARG A 360 0.00 16.94 13.61
N ILE A 361 0.99 16.67 12.77
CA ILE A 361 2.34 17.27 12.88
C ILE A 361 2.29 18.79 12.68
N ILE A 362 1.49 19.26 11.72
CA ILE A 362 1.44 20.70 11.38
C ILE A 362 0.59 21.50 12.36
N TYR A 363 -0.55 20.96 12.76
CA TYR A 363 -1.58 21.69 13.49
C TYR A 363 -1.76 21.25 14.94
N ASN A 364 -1.03 20.24 15.38
CA ASN A 364 -1.07 19.66 16.73
C ASN A 364 -2.51 19.29 17.19
N LYS A 365 -3.35 18.82 16.26
CA LYS A 365 -4.73 18.37 16.51
C LYS A 365 -5.12 17.26 15.54
N ASN A 366 -6.13 16.46 15.90
CA ASN A 366 -6.69 15.47 14.99
C ASN A 366 -7.57 16.15 13.93
N PRO A 367 -7.57 15.63 12.68
CA PRO A 367 -8.56 16.07 11.69
C PRO A 367 -9.95 15.60 12.09
N ARG A 368 -10.99 16.22 11.53
CA ARG A 368 -12.40 15.82 11.73
C ARG A 368 -12.62 14.40 11.18
N LYS A 369 -13.39 13.60 11.94
CA LYS A 369 -13.71 12.22 11.58
C LYS A 369 -14.87 12.13 10.59
N PHE A 370 -15.89 12.97 10.80
CA PHE A 370 -17.09 13.01 9.97
C PHE A 370 -17.10 14.23 9.07
N PHE A 371 -17.59 14.07 7.84
CA PHE A 371 -17.83 15.14 6.87
C PHE A 371 -18.78 14.62 5.79
N ASP A 372 -19.39 15.54 5.05
CA ASP A 372 -20.27 15.20 3.93
C ASP A 372 -19.44 14.79 2.72
N THR A 373 -19.66 13.55 2.27
CA THR A 373 -18.98 12.95 1.11
C THR A 373 -19.94 12.66 -0.05
N ASN A 374 -21.19 13.10 0.04
CA ASN A 374 -22.19 12.88 -1.01
C ASN A 374 -21.96 13.86 -2.16
N HIS A 375 -21.25 13.41 -3.18
CA HIS A 375 -20.97 14.19 -4.40
C HIS A 375 -21.17 13.32 -5.61
N GLU A 376 -21.86 13.90 -6.61
CA GLU A 376 -22.16 13.24 -7.88
C GLU A 376 -21.12 13.55 -8.98
N GLU A 377 -20.21 14.49 -8.75
CA GLU A 377 -19.23 14.87 -9.77
C GLU A 377 -18.23 13.76 -10.06
N ASN A 378 -18.20 13.35 -11.32
CA ASN A 378 -17.28 12.31 -11.78
C ASN A 378 -15.94 12.93 -12.22
N GLN A 379 -14.92 12.79 -11.39
CA GLN A 379 -13.55 13.24 -11.66
C GLN A 379 -12.68 12.14 -12.29
N GLU A 380 -13.29 11.16 -12.93
CA GLU A 380 -12.60 10.02 -13.56
C GLU A 380 -11.53 10.43 -14.56
N SER A 381 -11.76 11.51 -15.29
CA SER A 381 -10.84 12.02 -16.32
C SER A 381 -9.48 12.48 -15.75
N LEU A 382 -9.44 12.90 -14.48
CA LEU A 382 -8.23 13.40 -13.84
C LEU A 382 -7.34 12.30 -13.23
N VAL A 383 -7.87 11.10 -12.99
CA VAL A 383 -7.11 9.98 -12.43
C VAL A 383 -6.67 9.04 -13.55
N ASP A 384 -5.40 8.66 -13.56
CA ASP A 384 -4.87 7.75 -14.58
C ASP A 384 -5.39 6.33 -14.38
N GLU A 385 -5.50 5.58 -15.48
CA GLU A 385 -5.93 4.19 -15.42
C GLU A 385 -4.81 3.30 -14.89
N THR A 386 -5.16 2.24 -14.17
CA THR A 386 -4.20 1.21 -13.80
C THR A 386 -3.73 0.44 -15.04
N VAL A 387 -2.53 -0.13 -14.98
CA VAL A 387 -2.05 -1.00 -16.09
C VAL A 387 -3.02 -2.17 -16.31
N TRP A 388 -3.58 -2.71 -15.23
CA TRP A 388 -4.63 -3.73 -15.32
C TRP A 388 -5.86 -3.22 -16.06
N GLY A 389 -6.38 -2.04 -15.69
CA GLY A 389 -7.55 -1.42 -16.33
C GLY A 389 -7.33 -1.13 -17.82
N GLU A 390 -6.14 -0.66 -18.20
CA GLU A 390 -5.79 -0.46 -19.62
C GLU A 390 -5.82 -1.78 -20.41
N VAL A 391 -5.28 -2.85 -19.84
CA VAL A 391 -5.32 -4.18 -20.47
C VAL A 391 -6.78 -4.66 -20.58
N GLN A 392 -7.57 -4.49 -19.53
CA GLN A 392 -8.98 -4.86 -19.53
C GLN A 392 -9.77 -4.10 -20.62
N ASN A 393 -9.55 -2.79 -20.74
CA ASN A 393 -10.21 -1.96 -21.75
C ASN A 393 -9.83 -2.33 -23.21
N LYS A 394 -8.65 -2.93 -23.41
CA LYS A 394 -8.24 -3.44 -24.74
C LYS A 394 -8.85 -4.80 -25.08
N LEU A 395 -9.33 -5.54 -24.09
CA LEU A 395 -9.91 -6.89 -24.25
C LEU A 395 -11.43 -6.88 -24.40
N GLY A 396 -12.10 -5.83 -23.93
CA GLY A 396 -13.55 -5.63 -24.06
C GLY A 396 -13.90 -4.84 -25.27
#